data_c41130bc3ada0cfa808df71b58bbea9b
#
_entry.id   c41130bc3ada0cfa808df71b58bbea9b
#
_cell.length_a   1.000
_cell.length_b   1.000
_cell.length_c   1.000
_cell.angle_alpha   90.00
_cell.angle_beta   90.00
_cell.angle_gamma   90.00
#
_symmetry.space_group_name_H-M   'P 1'
#
loop_
_entity.id
_entity.type
_entity.pdbx_description
1 polymer ?
#
loop_
_entity_poly.entity_id
_entity_poly.type
_entity_poly.pdbx_seq_one_letter_code
_entity_poly.pdbx_strand_id
1 'polypeptide(L)'
;TTPLWMLLIDTLWYRQRPPSKRLILTGISTIGCAMILFASGQPGAWLPLFGMLLASALWAVAIRRVSFHKWKGSVIEAVFWQFTIAGFAMLAIALIVEPTPNFGAYDISDWLLLAYIGPVATGLGFGLMVAAGPKLPPDKIVLISTLTPIVGYVSSVILLKETLLPMVMAGAILMIAALIVNGLPQSTLKKILGKGHAK
;
A
#
# COMPACT_ATOMS: atom_id res chain seq x y z
N THR A 1 -4.99 -3.82 -2.78
CA THR A 1 -6.45 -3.64 -2.60
C THR A 1 -6.87 -2.16 -2.47
N THR A 2 -5.98 -1.25 -1.99
CA THR A 2 -6.28 0.19 -1.83
C THR A 2 -6.89 0.87 -3.07
N PRO A 3 -6.42 0.62 -4.33
CA PRO A 3 -7.05 1.21 -5.52
C PRO A 3 -8.52 0.84 -5.71
N LEU A 4 -8.90 -0.38 -5.32
CA LEU A 4 -10.29 -0.85 -5.38
C LEU A 4 -11.17 -0.07 -4.38
N TRP A 5 -10.70 0.08 -3.14
CA TRP A 5 -11.39 0.86 -2.13
C TRP A 5 -11.54 2.33 -2.51
N MET A 6 -10.47 2.93 -3.08
CA MET A 6 -10.53 4.30 -3.60
C MET A 6 -11.59 4.43 -4.71
N LEU A 7 -11.70 3.44 -5.60
CA LEU A 7 -12.69 3.43 -6.65
C LEU A 7 -14.12 3.32 -6.10
N LEU A 8 -14.33 2.45 -5.11
CA LEU A 8 -15.61 2.30 -4.41
C LEU A 8 -16.01 3.60 -3.69
N ILE A 9 -15.08 4.21 -2.97
CA ILE A 9 -15.32 5.48 -2.27
C ILE A 9 -15.68 6.58 -3.26
N ASP A 10 -14.92 6.71 -4.36
CA ASP A 10 -15.18 7.72 -5.39
C ASP A 10 -16.56 7.54 -6.03
N THR A 11 -16.95 6.29 -6.27
CA THR A 11 -18.24 5.97 -6.92
C THR A 11 -19.41 6.11 -5.96
N LEU A 12 -19.32 5.55 -4.76
CA LEU A 12 -20.45 5.46 -3.82
C LEU A 12 -20.62 6.74 -3.00
N TRP A 13 -19.53 7.31 -2.52
CA TRP A 13 -19.59 8.47 -1.61
C TRP A 13 -19.56 9.79 -2.37
N TYR A 14 -18.63 9.90 -3.33
CA TYR A 14 -18.48 11.15 -4.11
C TYR A 14 -19.28 11.13 -5.41
N ARG A 15 -19.99 10.04 -5.74
CA ARG A 15 -20.81 9.86 -6.94
C ARG A 15 -20.07 10.24 -8.24
N GLN A 16 -18.75 10.09 -8.25
CA GLN A 16 -17.94 10.33 -9.43
C GLN A 16 -17.94 9.07 -10.30
N ARG A 17 -18.18 9.22 -11.59
CA ARG A 17 -18.06 8.10 -12.55
C ARG A 17 -16.59 7.92 -12.92
N PRO A 18 -15.93 6.86 -12.47
CA PRO A 18 -14.53 6.63 -12.82
C PRO A 18 -14.42 6.34 -14.33
N PRO A 19 -13.34 6.81 -14.98
CA PRO A 19 -13.09 6.49 -16.37
C PRO A 19 -12.90 4.99 -16.55
N SER A 20 -13.36 4.42 -17.68
CA SER A 20 -13.31 2.98 -17.98
C SER A 20 -11.90 2.40 -17.84
N LYS A 21 -10.86 3.17 -18.19
CA LYS A 21 -9.46 2.82 -17.96
C LYS A 21 -9.20 2.46 -16.49
N ARG A 22 -9.64 3.31 -15.56
CA ARG A 22 -9.41 3.10 -14.12
C ARG A 22 -10.14 1.86 -13.61
N LEU A 23 -11.35 1.61 -14.11
CA LEU A 23 -12.11 0.38 -13.79
C LEU A 23 -11.36 -0.88 -14.21
N ILE A 24 -10.90 -0.94 -15.45
CA ILE A 24 -10.18 -2.09 -16.01
C ILE A 24 -8.88 -2.34 -15.22
N LEU A 25 -8.08 -1.31 -14.99
CA LEU A 25 -6.81 -1.45 -14.29
C LEU A 25 -6.97 -1.82 -12.83
N THR A 26 -8.00 -1.31 -12.16
CA THR A 26 -8.35 -1.73 -10.80
C THR A 26 -8.81 -3.19 -10.77
N GLY A 27 -9.59 -3.62 -11.76
CA GLY A 27 -9.96 -5.04 -11.92
C GLY A 27 -8.74 -5.95 -12.09
N ILE A 28 -7.80 -5.59 -12.97
CA ILE A 28 -6.54 -6.34 -13.16
C ILE A 28 -5.71 -6.40 -11.87
N SER A 29 -5.57 -5.28 -11.15
CA SER A 29 -4.88 -5.25 -9.85
C SER A 29 -5.56 -6.13 -8.81
N THR A 30 -6.89 -6.18 -8.82
CA THR A 30 -7.66 -7.02 -7.89
C THR A 30 -7.47 -8.51 -8.19
N ILE A 31 -7.46 -8.90 -9.47
CA ILE A 31 -7.15 -10.27 -9.90
C ILE A 31 -5.73 -10.66 -9.46
N GLY A 32 -4.74 -9.80 -9.71
CA GLY A 32 -3.37 -10.03 -9.26
C GLY A 32 -3.26 -10.20 -7.74
N CYS A 33 -3.97 -9.38 -6.96
CA CYS A 33 -4.05 -9.51 -5.51
C CYS A 33 -4.69 -10.85 -5.09
N ALA A 34 -5.79 -11.25 -5.73
CA ALA A 34 -6.44 -12.52 -5.47
C ALA A 34 -5.51 -13.71 -5.76
N MET A 35 -4.76 -13.67 -6.86
CA MET A 35 -3.77 -14.71 -7.19
C MET A 35 -2.73 -14.88 -6.09
N ILE A 36 -2.20 -13.78 -5.54
CA ILE A 36 -1.24 -13.81 -4.42
C ILE A 36 -1.89 -14.43 -3.17
N LEU A 37 -3.10 -14.02 -2.84
CA LEU A 37 -3.82 -14.50 -1.66
C LEU A 37 -4.15 -16.00 -1.75
N PHE A 38 -4.60 -16.47 -2.91
CA PHE A 38 -4.90 -17.88 -3.12
C PHE A 38 -3.64 -18.76 -3.21
N ALA A 39 -2.53 -18.23 -3.72
CA ALA A 39 -1.27 -18.94 -3.78
C ALA A 39 -0.64 -19.17 -2.40
N SER A 40 -0.83 -18.23 -1.48
CA SER A 40 -0.34 -18.35 -0.10
C SER A 40 -1.10 -19.39 0.73
N GLY A 41 -2.24 -19.86 0.27
CA GLY A 41 -2.99 -21.11 0.59
C GLY A 41 -2.97 -21.61 2.03
N GLN A 42 -2.93 -20.75 3.03
CA GLN A 42 -3.05 -21.20 4.42
C GLN A 42 -4.52 -21.36 4.80
N PRO A 43 -5.00 -22.60 5.04
CA PRO A 43 -6.33 -22.83 5.57
C PRO A 43 -6.46 -22.13 6.93
N GLY A 44 -7.47 -21.30 7.10
CA GLY A 44 -7.72 -20.59 8.37
C GLY A 44 -7.25 -19.14 8.45
N ALA A 45 -6.61 -18.59 7.42
CA ALA A 45 -6.14 -17.20 7.39
C ALA A 45 -7.24 -16.15 7.11
N TRP A 46 -8.52 -16.50 7.24
CA TRP A 46 -9.64 -15.58 6.93
C TRP A 46 -9.67 -14.34 7.83
N LEU A 47 -9.37 -14.50 9.12
CA LEU A 47 -9.40 -13.38 10.06
C LEU A 47 -8.27 -12.36 9.78
N PRO A 48 -7.00 -12.75 9.63
CA PRO A 48 -5.95 -11.84 9.18
C PRO A 48 -6.25 -11.20 7.81
N LEU A 49 -6.79 -11.97 6.87
CA LEU A 49 -7.16 -11.46 5.55
C LEU A 49 -8.22 -10.37 5.64
N PHE A 50 -9.27 -10.60 6.42
CA PHE A 50 -10.33 -9.61 6.65
C PHE A 50 -9.75 -8.36 7.33
N GLY A 51 -8.88 -8.52 8.32
CA GLY A 51 -8.17 -7.42 8.97
C GLY A 51 -7.38 -6.57 7.98
N MET A 52 -6.63 -7.19 7.08
CA MET A 52 -5.86 -6.49 6.03
C MET A 52 -6.78 -5.77 5.02
N LEU A 53 -7.89 -6.37 4.64
CA LEU A 53 -8.88 -5.72 3.76
C LEU A 53 -9.51 -4.51 4.44
N LEU A 54 -9.89 -4.63 5.70
CA LEU A 54 -10.44 -3.53 6.50
C LEU A 54 -9.40 -2.41 6.66
N ALA A 55 -8.17 -2.75 7.02
CA ALA A 55 -7.08 -1.77 7.14
C ALA A 55 -6.86 -1.01 5.83
N SER A 56 -6.86 -1.70 4.68
CA SER A 56 -6.71 -1.06 3.37
C SER A 56 -7.90 -0.18 3.00
N ALA A 57 -9.11 -0.52 3.45
CA ALA A 57 -10.31 0.31 3.28
C ALA A 57 -10.21 1.60 4.11
N LEU A 58 -9.87 1.47 5.40
CA LEU A 58 -9.66 2.60 6.30
C LEU A 58 -8.55 3.53 5.80
N TRP A 59 -7.47 2.95 5.28
CA TRP A 59 -6.38 3.70 4.66
C TRP A 59 -6.84 4.50 3.44
N ALA A 60 -7.66 3.91 2.57
CA ALA A 60 -8.22 4.61 1.41
C ALA A 60 -9.13 5.78 1.83
N VAL A 61 -9.97 5.59 2.87
CA VAL A 61 -10.78 6.66 3.46
C VAL A 61 -9.89 7.78 4.02
N ALA A 62 -8.84 7.43 4.76
CA ALA A 62 -7.91 8.38 5.35
C ALA A 62 -7.22 9.23 4.28
N ILE A 63 -6.64 8.60 3.24
CA ILE A 63 -6.03 9.32 2.10
C ILE A 63 -7.02 10.30 1.49
N ARG A 64 -8.26 9.85 1.25
CA ARG A 64 -9.28 10.68 0.61
C ARG A 64 -9.68 11.88 1.48
N ARG A 65 -9.83 11.65 2.78
CA ARG A 65 -10.14 12.73 3.74
C ARG A 65 -9.01 13.74 3.83
N VAL A 66 -7.77 13.29 3.93
CA VAL A 66 -6.58 14.16 4.00
C VAL A 66 -6.44 15.00 2.73
N SER A 67 -6.71 14.43 1.55
CA SER A 67 -6.60 15.15 0.26
C SER A 67 -7.59 16.31 0.11
N PHE A 68 -8.73 16.27 0.79
CA PHE A 68 -9.75 17.34 0.73
C PHE A 68 -9.69 18.31 1.91
N HIS A 69 -9.02 17.94 2.98
CA HIS A 69 -8.97 18.77 4.17
C HIS A 69 -7.82 19.79 4.08
N LYS A 70 -8.15 21.07 4.15
CA LYS A 70 -7.15 22.13 4.23
C LYS A 70 -6.66 22.21 5.69
N TRP A 71 -5.53 21.54 5.96
CA TRP A 71 -4.91 21.56 7.26
C TRP A 71 -4.38 22.97 7.59
N LYS A 72 -4.71 23.48 8.77
CA LYS A 72 -4.22 24.78 9.25
C LYS A 72 -2.86 24.65 9.97
N GLY A 73 -2.42 23.43 10.27
CA GLY A 73 -1.18 23.13 10.99
C GLY A 73 -0.11 22.49 10.10
N SER A 74 1.03 22.19 10.69
CA SER A 74 2.12 21.46 10.03
C SER A 74 1.68 20.03 9.74
N VAL A 75 2.02 19.55 8.54
CA VAL A 75 1.78 18.15 8.14
C VAL A 75 2.53 17.19 9.08
N ILE A 76 3.71 17.60 9.57
CA ILE A 76 4.50 16.82 10.53
C ILE A 76 3.75 16.66 11.87
N GLU A 77 3.09 17.70 12.37
CA GLU A 77 2.26 17.62 13.56
C GLU A 77 1.09 16.65 13.38
N ALA A 78 0.43 16.70 12.22
CA ALA A 78 -0.66 15.77 11.91
C ALA A 78 -0.18 14.31 11.91
N VAL A 79 0.99 14.04 11.33
CA VAL A 79 1.63 12.72 11.34
C VAL A 79 2.00 12.28 12.75
N PHE A 80 2.60 13.16 13.53
CA PHE A 80 2.95 12.90 14.93
C PHE A 80 1.72 12.46 15.75
N TRP A 81 0.63 13.21 15.69
CA TRP A 81 -0.60 12.88 16.40
C TRP A 81 -1.23 11.58 15.88
N GLN A 82 -1.20 11.36 14.56
CA GLN A 82 -1.71 10.13 13.95
C GLN A 82 -0.98 8.90 14.49
N PHE A 83 0.36 8.93 14.51
CA PHE A 83 1.16 7.80 15.03
C PHE A 83 1.01 7.64 16.54
N THR A 84 0.91 8.74 17.28
CA THR A 84 0.70 8.70 18.73
C THR A 84 -0.62 8.04 19.08
N ILE A 85 -1.72 8.49 18.49
CA ILE A 85 -3.06 7.93 18.75
C ILE A 85 -3.12 6.46 18.29
N ALA A 86 -2.63 6.16 17.08
CA ALA A 86 -2.61 4.79 16.56
C ALA A 86 -1.73 3.87 17.42
N GLY A 87 -0.57 4.37 17.87
CA GLY A 87 0.35 3.62 18.73
C GLY A 87 -0.28 3.27 20.08
N PHE A 88 -0.93 4.19 20.74
CA PHE A 88 -1.66 3.90 21.98
C PHE A 88 -2.83 2.95 21.78
N ALA A 89 -3.59 3.09 20.70
CA ALA A 89 -4.67 2.17 20.38
C ALA A 89 -4.15 0.74 20.12
N MET A 90 -3.07 0.62 19.34
CA MET A 90 -2.43 -0.68 19.07
C MET A 90 -1.82 -1.30 20.32
N LEU A 91 -1.18 -0.49 21.16
CA LEU A 91 -0.65 -0.96 22.45
C LEU A 91 -1.76 -1.51 23.34
N ALA A 92 -2.89 -0.79 23.44
CA ALA A 92 -4.04 -1.25 24.23
C ALA A 92 -4.60 -2.59 23.69
N ILE A 93 -4.69 -2.73 22.37
CA ILE A 93 -5.14 -3.98 21.74
C ILE A 93 -4.13 -5.11 22.01
N ALA A 94 -2.83 -4.85 21.84
CA ALA A 94 -1.79 -5.83 22.08
C ALA A 94 -1.81 -6.35 23.54
N LEU A 95 -1.96 -5.46 24.52
CA LEU A 95 -2.04 -5.83 25.95
C LEU A 95 -3.27 -6.70 26.28
N ILE A 96 -4.34 -6.65 25.47
CA ILE A 96 -5.56 -7.45 25.69
C ILE A 96 -5.47 -8.78 24.94
N VAL A 97 -4.91 -8.78 23.72
CA VAL A 97 -5.00 -9.94 22.80
C VAL A 97 -3.74 -10.80 22.83
N GLU A 98 -2.58 -10.18 23.06
CA GLU A 98 -1.30 -10.87 23.00
C GLU A 98 -0.82 -11.29 24.40
N PRO A 99 -0.14 -12.45 24.52
CA PRO A 99 0.52 -12.81 25.77
C PRO A 99 1.60 -11.76 26.08
N THR A 100 1.85 -11.54 27.37
CA THR A 100 2.90 -10.59 27.81
C THR A 100 4.25 -10.94 27.18
N PRO A 101 4.87 -10.01 26.44
CA PRO A 101 6.11 -10.30 25.74
C PRO A 101 7.23 -10.60 26.76
N ASN A 102 7.94 -11.68 26.53
CA ASN A 102 9.13 -11.99 27.33
C ASN A 102 10.33 -11.24 26.75
N PHE A 103 10.51 -10.00 27.19
CA PHE A 103 11.62 -9.13 26.73
C PHE A 103 13.01 -9.73 27.01
N GLY A 104 13.13 -10.65 27.98
CA GLY A 104 14.39 -11.35 28.28
C GLY A 104 14.77 -12.42 27.25
N ALA A 105 13.84 -12.81 26.39
CA ALA A 105 14.10 -13.76 25.31
C ALA A 105 14.63 -13.10 24.03
N TYR A 106 14.59 -11.76 23.94
CA TYR A 106 15.04 -11.01 22.78
C TYR A 106 16.55 -10.83 22.80
N ASP A 107 17.17 -11.15 21.70
CA ASP A 107 18.59 -10.90 21.51
C ASP A 107 18.84 -9.49 20.92
N ILE A 108 20.11 -9.13 20.73
CA ILE A 108 20.47 -7.83 20.20
C ILE A 108 19.95 -7.62 18.77
N SER A 109 19.82 -8.68 17.98
CA SER A 109 19.33 -8.59 16.61
C SER A 109 17.82 -8.26 16.57
N ASP A 110 17.05 -8.79 17.52
CA ASP A 110 15.63 -8.47 17.66
C ASP A 110 15.42 -7.00 18.02
N TRP A 111 16.21 -6.48 18.95
CA TRP A 111 16.17 -5.07 19.34
C TRP A 111 16.59 -4.14 18.20
N LEU A 112 17.63 -4.50 17.44
CA LEU A 112 18.04 -3.74 16.26
C LEU A 112 16.98 -3.76 15.17
N LEU A 113 16.31 -4.89 14.96
CA LEU A 113 15.21 -5.03 14.01
C LEU A 113 14.02 -4.16 14.41
N LEU A 114 13.63 -4.16 15.68
CA LEU A 114 12.55 -3.31 16.19
C LEU A 114 12.89 -1.82 16.06
N ALA A 115 14.13 -1.43 16.39
CA ALA A 115 14.62 -0.07 16.23
C ALA A 115 14.65 0.37 14.76
N TYR A 116 14.90 -0.54 13.83
CA TYR A 116 14.84 -0.26 12.40
C TYR A 116 13.39 -0.14 11.91
N ILE A 117 12.53 -1.11 12.21
CA ILE A 117 11.15 -1.17 11.69
C ILE A 117 10.33 0.01 12.19
N GLY A 118 10.39 0.34 13.48
CA GLY A 118 9.60 1.42 14.06
C GLY A 118 10.06 2.80 13.62
N PRO A 119 11.14 3.34 14.21
CA PRO A 119 11.58 4.72 13.97
C PRO A 119 12.06 4.96 12.53
N VAL A 120 12.83 4.02 11.94
CA VAL A 120 13.48 4.26 10.65
C VAL A 120 12.55 3.92 9.48
N ALA A 121 12.11 2.67 9.37
CA ALA A 121 11.30 2.26 8.23
C ALA A 121 9.91 2.90 8.25
N THR A 122 9.25 2.91 9.41
CA THR A 122 7.89 3.46 9.51
C THR A 122 7.90 4.96 9.79
N GLY A 123 8.56 5.40 10.85
CA GLY A 123 8.54 6.81 11.26
C GLY A 123 9.18 7.73 10.24
N LEU A 124 10.46 7.51 9.93
CA LEU A 124 11.20 8.32 8.96
C LEU A 124 10.65 8.13 7.54
N GLY A 125 10.41 6.88 7.11
CA GLY A 125 9.91 6.58 5.76
C GLY A 125 8.56 7.24 5.49
N PHE A 126 7.62 7.13 6.41
CA PHE A 126 6.31 7.77 6.29
C PHE A 126 6.39 9.29 6.39
N GLY A 127 7.19 9.82 7.30
CA GLY A 127 7.44 11.25 7.43
C GLY A 127 8.01 11.87 6.16
N LEU A 128 8.98 11.21 5.51
CA LEU A 128 9.52 11.64 4.22
C LEU A 128 8.47 11.60 3.11
N MET A 129 7.65 10.55 3.07
CA MET A 129 6.56 10.43 2.08
C MET A 129 5.55 11.58 2.23
N VAL A 130 5.15 11.90 3.45
CA VAL A 130 4.20 12.98 3.73
C VAL A 130 4.82 14.35 3.44
N ALA A 131 6.08 14.57 3.80
CA ALA A 131 6.79 15.82 3.52
C ALA A 131 7.04 16.06 2.02
N ALA A 132 7.25 15.00 1.25
CA ALA A 132 7.45 15.05 -0.20
C ALA A 132 6.15 15.20 -0.98
N GLY A 133 5.05 14.66 -0.46
CA GLY A 133 3.74 14.59 -1.14
C GLY A 133 3.28 15.92 -1.74
N PRO A 134 3.22 17.03 -0.98
CA PRO A 134 2.81 18.33 -1.49
C PRO A 134 3.75 18.95 -2.54
N LYS A 135 5.01 18.47 -2.60
CA LYS A 135 6.07 18.99 -3.48
C LYS A 135 6.17 18.22 -4.79
N LEU A 136 5.52 17.08 -4.89
CA LEU A 136 5.61 16.19 -6.05
C LEU A 136 4.31 16.20 -6.85
N PRO A 137 4.38 16.20 -8.19
CA PRO A 137 3.21 15.94 -9.01
C PRO A 137 2.60 14.57 -8.67
N PRO A 138 1.26 14.44 -8.68
CA PRO A 138 0.57 13.19 -8.36
C PRO A 138 1.10 11.97 -9.13
N ASP A 139 1.45 12.14 -10.40
CA ASP A 139 1.99 11.08 -11.26
C ASP A 139 3.34 10.53 -10.73
N LYS A 140 4.18 11.40 -10.17
CA LYS A 140 5.46 10.97 -9.57
C LYS A 140 5.25 10.24 -8.25
N ILE A 141 4.29 10.66 -7.43
CA ILE A 141 3.95 9.96 -6.18
C ILE A 141 3.47 8.54 -6.48
N VAL A 142 2.61 8.37 -7.49
CA VAL A 142 2.14 7.05 -7.93
C VAL A 142 3.30 6.18 -8.40
N LEU A 143 4.22 6.73 -9.19
CA LEU A 143 5.41 6.01 -9.67
C LEU A 143 6.31 5.53 -8.52
N ILE A 144 6.60 6.40 -7.56
CA ILE A 144 7.41 6.07 -6.37
C ILE A 144 6.71 4.98 -5.54
N SER A 145 5.41 5.14 -5.30
CA SER A 145 4.63 4.14 -4.56
C SER A 145 4.56 2.78 -5.26
N THR A 146 4.66 2.76 -6.60
CA THR A 146 4.71 1.52 -7.39
C THR A 146 6.06 0.81 -7.26
N LEU A 147 7.14 1.53 -6.98
CA LEU A 147 8.46 0.93 -6.75
C LEU A 147 8.55 0.17 -5.44
N THR A 148 7.78 0.57 -4.42
CA THR A 148 7.82 -0.03 -3.08
C THR A 148 7.61 -1.56 -3.10
N PRO A 149 6.54 -2.12 -3.71
CA PRO A 149 6.37 -3.57 -3.79
C PRO A 149 7.46 -4.25 -4.64
N ILE A 150 8.01 -3.57 -5.66
CA ILE A 150 9.11 -4.13 -6.48
C ILE A 150 10.37 -4.29 -5.63
N VAL A 151 10.73 -3.23 -4.90
CA VAL A 151 11.90 -3.25 -4.01
C VAL A 151 11.73 -4.29 -2.92
N GLY A 152 10.55 -4.34 -2.28
CA GLY A 152 10.24 -5.36 -1.26
C GLY A 152 10.39 -6.78 -1.80
N TYR A 153 9.85 -7.04 -2.98
CA TYR A 153 9.92 -8.33 -3.63
C TYR A 153 11.35 -8.76 -4.01
N VAL A 154 12.09 -7.86 -4.65
CA VAL A 154 13.51 -8.12 -5.01
C VAL A 154 14.35 -8.37 -3.76
N SER A 155 14.12 -7.59 -2.70
CA SER A 155 14.82 -7.74 -1.43
C SER A 155 14.52 -9.10 -0.77
N SER A 156 13.27 -9.56 -0.78
CA SER A 156 12.87 -10.85 -0.21
C SER A 156 13.56 -12.02 -0.95
N VAL A 157 13.61 -11.97 -2.28
CA VAL A 157 14.33 -12.99 -3.07
C VAL A 157 15.83 -13.01 -2.76
N ILE A 158 16.46 -11.84 -2.71
CA ILE A 158 17.92 -11.75 -2.55
C ILE A 158 18.34 -12.05 -1.11
N LEU A 159 17.64 -11.47 -0.12
CA LEU A 159 18.05 -11.54 1.30
C LEU A 159 17.54 -12.80 1.97
N LEU A 160 16.30 -13.22 1.70
CA LEU A 160 15.67 -14.36 2.36
C LEU A 160 15.78 -15.65 1.54
N LYS A 161 16.31 -15.58 0.31
CA LYS A 161 16.42 -16.72 -0.62
C LYS A 161 15.09 -17.47 -0.81
N GLU A 162 13.97 -16.73 -0.75
CA GLU A 162 12.64 -17.30 -0.90
C GLU A 162 12.44 -17.83 -2.32
N THR A 163 11.94 -19.06 -2.42
CA THR A 163 11.46 -19.62 -3.66
C THR A 163 10.05 -19.14 -3.93
N LEU A 164 9.90 -18.41 -5.01
CA LEU A 164 8.63 -17.77 -5.31
C LEU A 164 7.73 -18.73 -6.09
N LEU A 165 6.51 -18.87 -5.60
CA LEU A 165 5.48 -19.58 -6.35
C LEU A 165 5.18 -18.82 -7.65
N PRO A 166 5.14 -19.49 -8.81
CA PRO A 166 4.88 -18.84 -10.10
C PRO A 166 3.58 -18.01 -10.10
N MET A 167 2.58 -18.44 -9.35
CA MET A 167 1.30 -17.74 -9.21
C MET A 167 1.44 -16.41 -8.45
N VAL A 168 2.30 -16.34 -7.43
CA VAL A 168 2.63 -15.10 -6.72
C VAL A 168 3.35 -14.13 -7.64
N MET A 169 4.31 -14.62 -8.44
CA MET A 169 5.01 -13.82 -9.46
C MET A 169 4.04 -13.23 -10.47
N ALA A 170 3.18 -14.05 -11.05
CA ALA A 170 2.20 -13.61 -12.03
C ALA A 170 1.25 -12.56 -11.44
N GLY A 171 0.75 -12.77 -10.22
CA GLY A 171 -0.08 -11.81 -9.50
C GLY A 171 0.62 -10.48 -9.24
N ALA A 172 1.88 -10.52 -8.81
CA ALA A 172 2.69 -9.31 -8.57
C ALA A 172 2.94 -8.53 -9.87
N ILE A 173 3.30 -9.21 -10.96
CA ILE A 173 3.51 -8.60 -12.29
C ILE A 173 2.23 -7.92 -12.77
N LEU A 174 1.07 -8.56 -12.65
CA LEU A 174 -0.23 -7.98 -13.02
C LEU A 174 -0.53 -6.71 -12.21
N MET A 175 -0.32 -6.74 -10.90
CA MET A 175 -0.52 -5.58 -10.05
C MET A 175 0.39 -4.41 -10.42
N ILE A 176 1.68 -4.68 -10.61
CA ILE A 176 2.68 -3.68 -10.96
C ILE A 176 2.36 -3.08 -12.34
N ALA A 177 2.06 -3.91 -13.34
CA ALA A 177 1.69 -3.46 -14.67
C ALA A 177 0.44 -2.55 -14.64
N ALA A 178 -0.60 -2.96 -13.90
CA ALA A 178 -1.81 -2.16 -13.75
C ALA A 178 -1.55 -0.82 -13.06
N LEU A 179 -0.69 -0.79 -12.02
CA LEU A 179 -0.32 0.44 -11.32
C LEU A 179 0.47 1.39 -12.23
N ILE A 180 1.46 0.88 -12.96
CA ILE A 180 2.26 1.68 -13.90
C ILE A 180 1.35 2.30 -14.98
N VAL A 181 0.52 1.47 -15.62
CA VAL A 181 -0.42 1.96 -16.66
C VAL A 181 -1.42 2.96 -16.10
N ASN A 182 -1.85 2.78 -14.85
CA ASN A 182 -2.75 3.74 -14.18
C ASN A 182 -2.07 5.10 -13.93
N GLY A 183 -0.80 5.10 -13.57
CA GLY A 183 -0.01 6.31 -13.34
C GLY A 183 0.42 7.05 -14.61
N LEU A 184 0.35 6.42 -15.79
CA LEU A 184 0.74 7.06 -17.04
C LEU A 184 -0.28 8.12 -17.49
N PRO A 185 0.17 9.33 -17.90
CA PRO A 185 -0.69 10.34 -18.49
C PRO A 185 -1.41 9.80 -19.73
N GLN A 186 -2.64 10.24 -19.94
CA GLN A 186 -3.44 9.79 -21.10
C GLN A 186 -2.78 10.10 -22.45
N SER A 187 -1.99 11.17 -22.53
CA SER A 187 -1.22 11.54 -23.72
C SER A 187 -0.16 10.48 -24.07
N THR A 188 0.53 9.93 -23.07
CA THR A 188 1.54 8.88 -23.26
C THR A 188 0.88 7.56 -23.68
N LEU A 189 -0.26 7.22 -23.09
CA LEU A 189 -1.02 6.03 -23.48
C LEU A 189 -1.53 6.09 -24.93
N LYS A 190 -2.06 7.24 -25.35
CA LYS A 190 -2.47 7.44 -26.75
C LYS A 190 -1.30 7.28 -27.72
N LYS A 191 -0.09 7.73 -27.33
CA LYS A 191 1.11 7.53 -28.14
C LYS A 191 1.52 6.05 -28.24
N ILE A 192 1.39 5.30 -27.16
CA ILE A 192 1.75 3.86 -27.12
C ILE A 192 0.71 3.03 -27.88
N LEU A 193 -0.58 3.28 -27.66
CA LEU A 193 -1.68 2.56 -28.29
C LEU A 193 -1.97 3.04 -29.73
N GLY A 194 -1.73 4.32 -30.05
CA GLY A 194 -1.97 4.90 -31.37
C GLY A 194 -0.92 4.52 -32.43
N LYS A 195 0.21 3.93 -32.07
CA LYS A 195 1.18 3.35 -33.03
C LYS A 195 0.74 2.01 -33.64
N GLY A 196 -0.40 1.46 -33.21
CA GLY A 196 -0.93 0.19 -33.72
C GLY A 196 -1.90 0.30 -34.92
N HIS A 197 -2.32 1.49 -35.31
CA HIS A 197 -3.32 1.69 -36.37
C HIS A 197 -2.86 2.56 -37.54
N ALA A 198 -1.55 2.71 -37.73
CA ALA A 198 -1.01 3.36 -38.93
C ALA A 198 -0.18 2.33 -39.71
N LYS A 199 -0.86 1.38 -40.34
CA LYS A 199 -0.44 0.68 -41.58
C LYS A 199 -1.67 0.17 -42.29
#